data_4f27465d52f3df7b4d4ac2c151c622b7
#
_entry.id   4f27465d52f3df7b4d4ac2c151c622b7
#
_cell.length_a   1.000
_cell.length_b   1.000
_cell.length_c   1.000
_cell.angle_alpha   90.00
_cell.angle_beta   90.00
_cell.angle_gamma   90.00
#
_symmetry.space_group_name_H-M   'P 1'
#
loop_
_entity.id
_entity.type
_entity.pdbx_description
1 polymer ?
#
loop_
_entity_poly.entity_id
_entity_poly.type
_entity_poly.pdbx_seq_one_letter_code
_entity_poly.pdbx_strand_id
1 'polypeptide(L)'
;MKSANSRAGAKNFKKIKNKVLGSDYELSLVFASDTLTRRLNRTYRGIDKPTNVLAFPLSKTSGEIFINRTRAKPFSVKYLFIHACLHLKGMEHGDTMEQAEKKLLNDTSNRSRY
;
A
#
# COMPACT_ATOMS: atom_id res chain seq x y z
N MET A 1 14.06 -1.78 -6.44
CA MET A 1 13.83 -2.32 -6.29
C MET A 1 13.53 -3.04 -6.49
N LYS A 2 13.61 -3.43 -6.50
CA LYS A 2 13.30 -4.10 -6.69
C LYS A 2 12.68 -4.86 -6.33
N SER A 3 12.34 -5.00 -6.02
CA SER A 3 11.85 -5.69 -5.54
C SER A 3 11.51 -6.57 -5.80
N ALA A 4 11.44 -6.87 -5.80
CA ALA A 4 11.08 -7.67 -6.08
C ALA A 4 10.72 -8.69 -5.98
N ASN A 5 10.61 -8.99 -5.80
CA ASN A 5 10.32 -9.98 -5.51
C ASN A 5 9.39 -10.78 -6.04
N SER A 6 8.44 -10.85 -5.99
CA SER A 6 7.46 -11.72 -6.37
C SER A 6 6.82 -11.29 -7.61
N ARG A 7 6.91 -12.01 -8.66
CA ARG A 7 6.39 -11.61 -9.90
C ARG A 7 4.91 -11.58 -9.93
N ALA A 8 4.24 -12.50 -9.33
CA ALA A 8 2.79 -12.52 -9.30
C ALA A 8 2.25 -11.32 -8.53
N GLY A 9 2.88 -11.03 -7.42
CA GLY A 9 2.49 -9.87 -6.64
C GLY A 9 2.75 -8.57 -7.37
N ALA A 10 3.85 -8.51 -8.12
CA ALA A 10 4.21 -7.31 -8.85
C ALA A 10 3.16 -6.93 -9.88
N LYS A 11 2.58 -7.91 -10.56
CA LYS A 11 1.54 -7.63 -11.53
C LYS A 11 0.30 -7.03 -10.89
N ASN A 12 -0.15 -7.60 -9.78
CA ASN A 12 -1.31 -7.08 -9.07
C ASN A 12 -1.05 -5.70 -8.50
N PHE A 13 0.12 -5.47 -7.96
CA PHE A 13 0.46 -4.17 -7.40
C PHE A 13 0.47 -3.10 -8.47
N LYS A 14 1.04 -3.39 -9.63
CA LYS A 14 1.06 -2.43 -10.73
C LYS A 14 -0.35 -2.10 -11.20
N LYS A 15 -1.20 -3.11 -11.34
CA LYS A 15 -2.57 -2.90 -11.76
C LYS A 15 -3.33 -2.01 -10.77
N ILE A 16 -3.18 -2.29 -9.49
CA ILE A 16 -3.83 -1.51 -8.44
C ILE A 16 -3.31 -0.08 -8.45
N LYS A 17 -1.99 0.07 -8.52
CA LYS A 17 -1.38 1.39 -8.53
C LYS A 17 -1.90 2.22 -9.72
N ASN A 18 -1.94 1.62 -10.90
CA ASN A 18 -2.40 2.34 -12.08
C ASN A 18 -3.86 2.72 -11.97
N LYS A 19 -4.67 1.84 -11.38
CA LYS A 19 -6.10 2.10 -11.25
C LYS A 19 -6.38 3.22 -10.24
N VAL A 20 -5.62 3.29 -9.17
CA VAL A 20 -5.85 4.29 -8.12
C VAL A 20 -5.11 5.59 -8.39
N LEU A 21 -3.85 5.51 -8.75
CA LEU A 21 -2.97 6.68 -8.84
C LEU A 21 -2.66 7.10 -10.26
N GLY A 22 -2.89 6.22 -11.23
CA GLY A 22 -2.58 6.49 -12.63
C GLY A 22 -1.26 5.89 -13.05
N SER A 23 -1.14 5.65 -14.35
CA SER A 23 0.06 4.99 -14.89
C SER A 23 1.30 5.85 -14.78
N ASP A 24 1.13 7.17 -14.74
CA ASP A 24 2.28 8.07 -14.66
C ASP A 24 2.80 8.31 -13.25
N TYR A 25 2.08 7.84 -12.26
CA TYR A 25 2.50 8.02 -10.86
C TYR A 25 3.71 7.13 -10.57
N GLU A 26 4.73 7.72 -9.96
CA GLU A 26 5.95 6.99 -9.61
C GLU A 26 5.86 6.53 -8.17
N LEU A 27 5.72 5.23 -7.99
CA LEU A 27 5.54 4.65 -6.68
C LEU A 27 6.71 3.74 -6.33
N SER A 28 7.26 3.94 -5.14
CA SER A 28 8.26 3.05 -4.56
C SER A 28 7.57 2.18 -3.51
N LEU A 29 7.69 0.87 -3.64
CA LEU A 29 7.14 -0.06 -2.65
C LEU A 29 8.29 -0.80 -1.99
N VAL A 30 8.36 -0.72 -0.68
CA VAL A 30 9.40 -1.37 0.11
C VAL A 30 8.75 -2.32 1.11
N PHE A 31 9.22 -3.55 1.16
CA PHE A 31 8.82 -4.46 2.23
C PHE A 31 9.80 -4.23 3.38
N ALA A 32 9.28 -3.78 4.49
CA ALA A 32 10.08 -3.23 5.58
C ALA A 32 10.02 -4.09 6.83
N SER A 33 11.07 -4.01 7.63
CA SER A 33 11.19 -4.73 8.89
C SER A 33 10.48 -3.97 10.02
N ASP A 34 10.35 -4.64 11.15
CA ASP A 34 9.86 -3.99 12.37
C ASP A 34 10.76 -2.81 12.74
N THR A 35 12.07 -2.99 12.64
CA THR A 35 13.01 -1.93 13.00
C THR A 35 12.81 -0.69 12.13
N LEU A 36 12.68 -0.90 10.81
CA LEU A 36 12.51 0.23 9.91
C LEU A 36 11.14 0.90 10.10
N THR A 37 10.07 0.12 10.19
CA THR A 37 8.75 0.74 10.36
C THR A 37 8.63 1.45 11.69
N ARG A 38 9.26 0.93 12.75
CA ARG A 38 9.25 1.61 14.03
C ARG A 38 9.97 2.95 13.95
N ARG A 39 11.13 2.97 13.30
CA ARG A 39 11.90 4.22 13.15
C ARG A 39 11.12 5.24 12.35
N LEU A 40 10.53 4.84 11.23
CA LEU A 40 9.76 5.75 10.40
C LEU A 40 8.51 6.25 11.12
N ASN A 41 7.83 5.34 11.82
CA ASN A 41 6.62 5.67 12.56
C ASN A 41 6.93 6.67 13.66
N ARG A 42 8.04 6.47 14.37
CA ARG A 42 8.45 7.40 15.43
C ARG A 42 8.81 8.76 14.85
N THR A 43 9.59 8.78 13.77
CA THR A 43 10.06 10.02 13.18
C THR A 43 8.94 10.86 12.60
N TYR A 44 8.01 10.22 11.88
CA TYR A 44 7.02 10.97 11.11
C TYR A 44 5.65 11.03 11.73
N ARG A 45 5.35 10.16 12.67
CA ARG A 45 4.03 10.12 13.32
C ARG A 45 4.08 10.23 14.83
N GLY A 46 5.28 10.22 15.40
CA GLY A 46 5.45 10.31 16.84
C GLY A 46 5.06 9.05 17.60
N ILE A 47 4.96 7.92 16.91
CA ILE A 47 4.54 6.66 17.52
C ILE A 47 5.73 5.70 17.53
N ASP A 48 6.17 5.34 18.72
CA ASP A 48 7.38 4.51 18.88
C ASP A 48 7.02 3.04 18.89
N LYS A 49 6.50 2.56 17.77
CA LYS A 49 6.10 1.16 17.58
C LYS A 49 6.24 0.79 16.12
N PRO A 50 6.50 -0.48 15.81
CA PRO A 50 6.39 -0.93 14.42
C PRO A 50 4.95 -0.79 13.94
N THR A 51 4.77 -0.72 12.65
CA THR A 51 3.44 -0.66 12.06
C THR A 51 3.40 -1.56 10.84
N ASN A 52 2.18 -1.84 10.36
CA ASN A 52 2.02 -2.72 9.20
C ASN A 52 2.18 -1.99 7.87
N VAL A 53 1.85 -0.71 7.81
CA VAL A 53 1.94 0.03 6.54
C VAL A 53 2.16 1.52 6.81
N LEU A 54 2.95 2.14 5.94
CA LEU A 54 3.17 3.58 5.94
C LEU A 54 3.14 4.06 4.50
N ALA A 55 2.55 5.22 4.27
CA ALA A 55 2.48 5.82 2.94
C ALA A 55 2.94 7.27 3.05
N PHE A 56 3.90 7.63 2.21
CA PHE A 56 4.47 8.98 2.21
C PHE A 56 4.35 9.60 0.84
N PRO A 57 3.54 10.64 0.67
CA PRO A 57 3.53 11.37 -0.59
C PRO A 57 4.81 12.19 -0.71
N LEU A 58 5.48 12.12 -1.85
CA LEU A 58 6.69 12.88 -2.11
C LEU A 58 6.40 14.09 -3.00
N SER A 59 5.43 13.95 -3.90
CA SER A 59 4.99 15.02 -4.76
C SER A 59 3.58 14.68 -5.22
N LYS A 60 3.02 15.48 -6.12
CA LYS A 60 1.71 15.17 -6.67
C LYS A 60 1.72 13.91 -7.51
N THR A 61 2.88 13.52 -8.01
CA THR A 61 3.00 12.39 -8.92
C THR A 61 3.96 11.32 -8.42
N SER A 62 4.35 11.34 -7.16
CA SER A 62 5.23 10.31 -6.62
C SER A 62 4.99 10.08 -5.14
N GLY A 63 5.30 8.89 -4.68
CA GLY A 63 5.15 8.53 -3.27
C GLY A 63 5.84 7.22 -2.94
N GLU A 64 5.89 6.92 -1.66
CA GLU A 64 6.51 5.70 -1.15
C GLU A 64 5.55 4.97 -0.24
N ILE A 65 5.54 3.64 -0.35
CA ILE A 65 4.77 2.78 0.54
C ILE A 65 5.72 1.78 1.18
N PHE A 66 5.62 1.64 2.49
CA PHE A 66 6.37 0.64 3.25
C PHE A 66 5.36 -0.34 3.84
N ILE A 67 5.52 -1.63 3.54
CA ILE A 67 4.65 -2.68 4.08
C ILE A 67 5.49 -3.64 4.90
N ASN A 68 5.07 -3.86 6.15
CA ASN A 68 5.73 -4.80 7.04
C ASN A 68 4.91 -6.08 7.04
N ARG A 69 5.38 -7.07 6.28
CA ARG A 69 4.65 -8.33 6.13
C ARG A 69 4.52 -9.10 7.45
N THR A 70 5.49 -8.93 8.34
CA THR A 70 5.44 -9.58 9.64
C THR A 70 4.26 -9.09 10.47
N ARG A 71 3.85 -7.84 10.25
CA ARG A 71 2.77 -7.21 11.00
C ARG A 71 1.49 -7.06 10.20
N ALA A 72 1.40 -7.71 9.05
CA ALA A 72 0.24 -7.49 8.16
C ALA A 72 -1.06 -8.06 8.73
N LYS A 73 -1.00 -9.26 9.31
CA LYS A 73 -2.23 -9.88 9.82
C LYS A 73 -2.93 -8.99 10.81
N PRO A 74 -4.24 -8.97 10.82
CA PRO A 74 -5.17 -9.85 10.09
C PRO A 74 -5.43 -9.43 8.65
N PHE A 75 -4.76 -8.41 8.15
CA PHE A 75 -4.98 -7.93 6.79
C PHE A 75 -4.05 -8.65 5.81
N SER A 76 -4.44 -8.66 4.54
CA SER A 76 -3.56 -9.16 3.49
C SER A 76 -2.62 -8.05 3.05
N VAL A 77 -1.49 -8.43 2.47
CA VAL A 77 -0.57 -7.44 1.89
C VAL A 77 -1.28 -6.65 0.79
N LYS A 78 -2.11 -7.31 -0.01
CA LYS A 78 -2.89 -6.64 -1.05
C LYS A 78 -3.80 -5.56 -0.46
N TYR A 79 -4.49 -5.88 0.62
CA TYR A 79 -5.35 -4.90 1.28
C TYR A 79 -4.54 -3.71 1.78
N LEU A 80 -3.40 -3.96 2.42
CA LEU A 80 -2.56 -2.88 2.93
C LEU A 80 -2.03 -2.01 1.80
N PHE A 81 -1.70 -2.61 0.67
CA PHE A 81 -1.23 -1.86 -0.48
C PHE A 81 -2.33 -0.96 -1.04
N ILE A 82 -3.55 -1.50 -1.18
CA ILE A 82 -4.69 -0.71 -1.63
C ILE A 82 -4.94 0.47 -0.69
N HIS A 83 -4.95 0.18 0.60
CA HIS A 83 -5.16 1.18 1.64
C HIS A 83 -4.14 2.31 1.52
N ALA A 84 -2.86 1.95 1.35
CA ALA A 84 -1.79 2.93 1.21
C ALA A 84 -1.94 3.76 -0.06
N CYS A 85 -2.30 3.12 -1.19
CA CYS A 85 -2.52 3.85 -2.44
C CYS A 85 -3.65 4.86 -2.30
N LEU A 86 -4.72 4.50 -1.61
CA LEU A 86 -5.84 5.42 -1.41
C LEU A 86 -5.43 6.60 -0.54
N HIS A 87 -4.57 6.38 0.45
CA HIS A 87 -4.03 7.50 1.22
C HIS A 87 -3.18 8.42 0.34
N LEU A 88 -2.37 7.85 -0.54
CA LEU A 88 -1.57 8.67 -1.46
C LEU A 88 -2.45 9.47 -2.41
N LYS A 89 -3.63 8.94 -2.72
CA LYS A 89 -4.59 9.66 -3.54
C LYS A 89 -5.27 10.78 -2.77
N GLY A 90 -5.15 10.78 -1.45
CA GLY A 90 -5.72 11.83 -0.62
C GLY A 90 -6.95 11.44 0.16
N MET A 91 -7.31 10.18 0.17
CA MET A 91 -8.48 9.75 0.93
C MET A 91 -8.17 9.63 2.41
N GLU A 92 -9.12 10.04 3.22
CA GLU A 92 -9.03 9.87 4.66
C GLU A 92 -9.77 8.60 5.06
N HIS A 93 -9.50 8.09 6.24
CA HIS A 93 -10.23 6.94 6.76
C HIS A 93 -11.71 7.27 6.85
N GLY A 94 -12.56 6.29 6.57
CA GLY A 94 -14.00 6.46 6.66
C GLY A 94 -14.71 5.58 5.64
N ASP A 95 -16.03 5.74 5.55
CA ASP A 95 -16.87 4.88 4.73
C ASP A 95 -16.50 4.91 3.26
N THR A 96 -16.18 6.08 2.73
CA THR A 96 -15.82 6.20 1.32
C THR A 96 -14.56 5.42 1.00
N MET A 97 -13.57 5.51 1.88
CA MET A 97 -12.33 4.76 1.69
C MET A 97 -12.57 3.26 1.81
N GLU A 98 -13.40 2.85 2.77
CA GLU A 98 -13.71 1.43 2.93
C GLU A 98 -14.42 0.87 1.71
N GLN A 99 -15.34 1.63 1.13
CA GLN A 99 -16.03 1.21 -0.08
C GLN A 99 -15.06 1.09 -1.24
N ALA A 100 -14.14 2.04 -1.36
CA ALA A 100 -13.13 2.00 -2.41
C ALA A 100 -12.22 0.79 -2.24
N GLU A 101 -11.84 0.47 -1.00
CA GLU A 101 -11.02 -0.70 -0.72
C GLU A 101 -11.71 -1.98 -1.14
N LYS A 102 -12.97 -2.13 -0.79
CA LYS A 102 -13.74 -3.32 -1.15
C LYS A 102 -13.86 -3.46 -2.66
N LYS A 103 -14.16 -2.37 -3.32
CA LYS A 103 -14.30 -2.40 -4.76
C LYS A 103 -13.00 -2.80 -5.44
N LEU A 104 -11.88 -2.24 -5.00
CA LEU A 104 -10.58 -2.55 -5.59
C LEU A 104 -10.18 -3.99 -5.31
N LEU A 105 -10.47 -4.51 -4.13
CA LEU A 105 -10.19 -5.91 -3.83
C LEU A 105 -10.96 -6.82 -4.76
N ASN A 106 -12.24 -6.52 -5.01
CA ASN A 106 -13.06 -7.32 -5.90
C ASN A 106 -12.63 -7.17 -7.35
N ASP A 107 -12.39 -5.95 -7.81
CA ASP A 107 -12.06 -5.68 -9.20
C ASP A 107 -10.72 -6.25 -9.59
N THR A 108 -9.81 -6.40 -8.66
CA THR A 108 -8.46 -6.90 -8.93
C THR A 108 -8.26 -8.33 -8.47
N SER A 109 -9.37 -8.99 -8.08
CA SER A 109 -9.29 -10.37 -7.68
C SER A 109 -9.11 -11.26 -8.90
N ASN A 110 -8.44 -12.38 -8.68
CA ASN A 110 -8.30 -13.28 -9.75
C ASN A 110 -9.42 -14.20 -9.93
N ARG A 111 -10.43 -14.21 -9.17
CA ARG A 111 -11.41 -15.12 -9.31
C ARG A 111 -12.25 -14.87 -10.29
N SER A 112 -12.39 -14.59 -10.91
CA SER A 112 -13.26 -14.34 -11.87
C SER A 112 -13.70 -15.36 -12.56
N ARG A 113 -13.84 -15.77 -12.51
CA ARG A 113 -13.98 -16.55 -12.98
C ARG A 113 -14.68 -17.25 -13.29
N TYR A 114 -14.76 -17.21 -13.13
CA TYR A 114 -15.29 -17.78 -13.29
C TYR A 114 -15.77 -17.83 -13.57
#